data_ac570cbe7ab488128d9b62437e74a75c
#
_entry.id   ac570cbe7ab488128d9b62437e74a75c
#
_cell.length_a   1.000
_cell.length_b   1.000
_cell.length_c   1.000
_cell.angle_alpha   90.00
_cell.angle_beta   90.00
_cell.angle_gamma   90.00
#
_symmetry.space_group_name_H-M   'P 1'
#
loop_
_entity.id
_entity.type
_entity.pdbx_description
1 polymer ?
#
loop_
_entity_poly.entity_id
_entity_poly.type
_entity_poly.pdbx_seq_one_letter_code
_entity_poly.pdbx_strand_id
1 'polypeptide(L)'
;IDSLGIGIDKFHHFFDIGQGKIDNNNQSIEVFGASGAAVVYNIKALQDVAFDNGKSLEFFDELMFMYKEDVDLSYRLRLAGWKSFVVPESIIYHDRSLSSLSYDVFSLIFKKKDSFRSLSYLNQLIVLLKFRKLNFSFKIKFFSFLRFFLLVFYGLFFNFVQIKQIIKLMPEIEKRRKHLKIIEYCVQDIERLIKKA
;
A
#
# COMPACT_ATOMS: atom_id res chain seq x y z
N ILE A 1 8.30 -7.73 16.91
CA ILE A 1 7.72 -6.63 16.12
C ILE A 1 6.70 -7.21 15.15
N ASP A 2 5.50 -6.64 15.09
CA ASP A 2 4.53 -6.91 14.02
C ASP A 2 4.78 -5.97 12.84
N SER A 3 4.86 -4.66 13.08
CA SER A 3 5.23 -3.66 12.08
C SER A 3 5.81 -2.39 12.73
N LEU A 4 6.90 -1.88 12.19
CA LEU A 4 7.41 -0.52 12.40
C LEU A 4 7.02 0.40 11.25
N GLY A 5 5.88 0.17 10.60
CA GLY A 5 5.43 0.87 9.42
C GLY A 5 5.75 0.13 8.11
N ILE A 6 5.36 0.75 7.01
CA ILE A 6 5.47 0.18 5.67
C ILE A 6 6.80 0.58 5.03
N GLY A 7 7.54 -0.42 4.56
CA GLY A 7 8.67 -0.26 3.66
C GLY A 7 8.29 -0.50 2.20
N ILE A 8 9.13 0.00 1.29
CA ILE A 8 8.97 -0.17 -0.15
C ILE A 8 10.32 -0.50 -0.79
N ASP A 9 10.38 -1.53 -1.63
CA ASP A 9 11.58 -1.87 -2.40
C ASP A 9 11.52 -1.41 -3.87
N LYS A 10 12.62 -1.62 -4.61
CA LYS A 10 12.74 -1.24 -6.03
C LYS A 10 11.74 -1.92 -6.97
N PHE A 11 11.13 -3.03 -6.55
CA PHE A 11 10.07 -3.71 -7.28
C PHE A 11 8.68 -3.19 -6.92
N HIS A 12 8.58 -2.15 -6.09
CA HIS A 12 7.32 -1.70 -5.49
C HIS A 12 6.63 -2.82 -4.71
N HIS A 13 7.42 -3.65 -4.03
CA HIS A 13 6.94 -4.55 -3.02
C HIS A 13 6.87 -3.81 -1.70
N PHE A 14 5.72 -3.92 -1.02
CA PHE A 14 5.45 -3.29 0.26
C PHE A 14 5.52 -4.35 1.34
N PHE A 15 6.20 -4.03 2.42
CA PHE A 15 6.44 -4.95 3.52
C PHE A 15 6.41 -4.24 4.86
N ASP A 16 6.07 -4.98 5.92
CA ASP A 16 6.14 -4.49 7.29
C ASP A 16 7.60 -4.45 7.76
N ILE A 17 8.10 -3.25 8.07
CA ILE A 17 9.46 -3.05 8.55
C ILE A 17 9.61 -3.76 9.90
N GLY A 18 10.69 -4.52 10.06
CA GLY A 18 11.04 -5.19 11.32
C GLY A 18 10.20 -6.42 11.65
N GLN A 19 9.26 -6.85 10.80
CA GLN A 19 8.38 -7.97 11.07
C GLN A 19 9.17 -9.23 11.49
N GLY A 20 8.76 -9.85 12.61
CA GLY A 20 9.38 -11.04 13.17
C GLY A 20 10.72 -10.82 13.88
N LYS A 21 11.21 -9.57 13.98
CA LYS A 21 12.44 -9.22 14.70
C LYS A 21 12.13 -8.77 16.13
N ILE A 22 13.16 -8.86 17.00
CA ILE A 22 13.11 -8.25 18.33
C ILE A 22 13.32 -6.75 18.17
N ASP A 23 12.52 -5.93 18.86
CA ASP A 23 12.68 -4.49 18.83
C ASP A 23 13.85 -4.06 19.72
N ASN A 24 14.83 -3.42 19.09
CA ASN A 24 15.97 -2.79 19.76
C ASN A 24 16.09 -1.32 19.35
N ASN A 25 15.06 -0.75 18.71
CA ASN A 25 15.10 0.59 18.17
C ASN A 25 14.49 1.60 19.15
N ASN A 26 15.31 2.46 19.68
CA ASN A 26 14.89 3.55 20.59
C ASN A 26 14.86 4.93 19.88
N GLN A 27 14.90 4.96 18.56
CA GLN A 27 14.90 6.21 17.80
C GLN A 27 13.73 6.27 16.84
N SER A 28 13.15 7.46 16.72
CA SER A 28 12.16 7.73 15.68
C SER A 28 12.79 7.58 14.30
N ILE A 29 12.18 6.79 13.43
CA ILE A 29 12.65 6.56 12.06
C ILE A 29 11.60 7.01 11.05
N GLU A 30 12.07 7.64 9.97
CA GLU A 30 11.23 7.95 8.82
C GLU A 30 10.99 6.68 8.00
N VAL A 31 9.70 6.36 7.74
CA VAL A 31 9.26 5.19 6.99
C VAL A 31 8.46 5.62 5.77
N PHE A 32 8.31 4.75 4.76
CA PHE A 32 7.50 5.04 3.57
C PHE A 32 6.06 5.38 3.96
N GLY A 33 5.44 4.62 4.83
CA GLY A 33 4.08 4.80 5.28
C GLY A 33 3.80 4.14 6.61
N ALA A 34 2.63 4.38 7.15
CA ALA A 34 2.16 3.76 8.38
C ALA A 34 1.24 2.59 8.06
N SER A 35 1.40 1.48 8.80
CA SER A 35 0.48 0.35 8.71
C SER A 35 -0.89 0.73 9.28
N GLY A 36 -1.96 0.36 8.58
CA GLY A 36 -3.34 0.60 9.01
C GLY A 36 -3.73 -0.07 10.33
N ALA A 37 -2.89 -0.98 10.86
CA ALA A 37 -3.12 -1.63 12.16
C ALA A 37 -3.04 -0.65 13.34
N ALA A 38 -2.14 0.34 13.27
CA ALA A 38 -1.95 1.34 14.33
C ALA A 38 -1.30 2.60 13.77
N VAL A 39 -2.08 3.67 13.62
CA VAL A 39 -1.59 4.93 13.05
C VAL A 39 -2.38 6.12 13.57
N VAL A 40 -1.70 7.25 13.71
CA VAL A 40 -2.31 8.56 13.95
C VAL A 40 -2.00 9.45 12.76
N TYR A 41 -3.03 10.00 12.13
CA TYR A 41 -2.89 10.91 11.00
C TYR A 41 -3.14 12.36 11.40
N ASN A 42 -2.36 13.26 10.83
CA ASN A 42 -2.70 14.67 10.86
C ASN A 42 -3.90 14.89 9.92
N ILE A 43 -4.99 15.44 10.45
CA ILE A 43 -6.22 15.66 9.67
C ILE A 43 -6.00 16.56 8.44
N LYS A 44 -5.12 17.56 8.55
CA LYS A 44 -4.76 18.44 7.41
C LYS A 44 -4.05 17.66 6.31
N ALA A 45 -3.22 16.67 6.70
CA ALA A 45 -2.55 15.80 5.73
C ALA A 45 -3.56 14.91 4.99
N LEU A 46 -4.54 14.35 5.71
CA LEU A 46 -5.61 13.57 5.10
C LEU A 46 -6.45 14.42 4.13
N GLN A 47 -6.86 15.62 4.56
CA GLN A 47 -7.63 16.55 3.74
C GLN A 47 -6.86 16.98 2.48
N ASP A 48 -5.55 17.18 2.59
CA ASP A 48 -4.69 17.62 1.49
C ASP A 48 -4.59 16.59 0.34
N VAL A 49 -4.78 15.31 0.65
CA VAL A 49 -4.66 14.20 -0.32
C VAL A 49 -5.96 13.43 -0.56
N ALA A 50 -7.05 13.86 0.06
CA ALA A 50 -8.35 13.22 -0.11
C ALA A 50 -8.83 13.30 -1.57
N PHE A 51 -9.59 12.30 -1.98
CA PHE A 51 -10.39 12.42 -3.19
C PHE A 51 -11.71 13.11 -2.85
N ASP A 52 -12.03 14.15 -3.60
CA ASP A 52 -13.32 14.81 -3.49
C ASP A 52 -14.27 14.22 -4.54
N ASN A 53 -15.34 13.58 -4.08
CA ASN A 53 -16.38 13.03 -4.94
C ASN A 53 -17.58 13.98 -5.10
N GLY A 54 -17.46 15.22 -4.61
CA GLY A 54 -18.50 16.26 -4.63
C GLY A 54 -19.56 16.12 -3.53
N LYS A 55 -19.50 15.07 -2.70
CA LYS A 55 -20.40 14.86 -1.55
C LYS A 55 -19.62 14.74 -0.23
N SER A 56 -18.47 14.13 -0.27
CA SER A 56 -17.61 13.89 0.89
C SER A 56 -16.16 13.75 0.48
N LEU A 57 -15.25 13.96 1.44
CA LEU A 57 -13.83 13.67 1.28
C LEU A 57 -13.58 12.19 1.55
N GLU A 58 -12.98 11.54 0.57
CA GLU A 58 -12.57 10.14 0.62
C GLU A 58 -11.09 10.06 1.00
N PHE A 59 -10.78 9.72 2.26
CA PHE A 59 -9.40 9.64 2.75
C PHE A 59 -8.70 8.36 2.30
N PHE A 60 -9.35 7.21 2.45
CA PHE A 60 -8.90 5.95 1.89
C PHE A 60 -9.55 5.74 0.53
N ASP A 61 -8.82 5.15 -0.41
CA ASP A 61 -9.34 4.90 -1.75
C ASP A 61 -10.40 3.78 -1.72
N GLU A 62 -11.67 4.14 -1.92
CA GLU A 62 -12.81 3.21 -1.91
C GLU A 62 -12.76 2.15 -3.03
N LEU A 63 -11.87 2.30 -4.02
CA LEU A 63 -11.57 1.22 -4.96
C LEU A 63 -10.91 0.02 -4.27
N MET A 64 -10.31 0.25 -3.08
CA MET A 64 -9.60 -0.75 -2.28
C MET A 64 -10.36 -1.00 -0.99
N PHE A 65 -11.28 -1.96 -0.99
CA PHE A 65 -12.08 -2.27 0.20
C PHE A 65 -11.23 -2.68 1.41
N MET A 66 -10.14 -3.45 1.19
CA MET A 66 -9.27 -3.98 2.23
C MET A 66 -7.93 -4.38 1.62
N TYR A 67 -6.82 -4.19 2.35
CA TYR A 67 -5.43 -4.38 1.92
C TYR A 67 -4.94 -3.38 0.87
N LYS A 68 -3.80 -2.78 1.14
CA LYS A 68 -3.11 -1.76 0.32
C LYS A 68 -3.79 -0.38 0.27
N GLU A 69 -4.90 -0.16 0.98
CA GLU A 69 -5.49 1.17 1.18
C GLU A 69 -4.55 2.08 1.98
N ASP A 70 -3.82 1.51 2.93
CA ASP A 70 -2.78 2.19 3.71
C ASP A 70 -1.53 2.49 2.85
N VAL A 71 -1.18 1.58 1.94
CA VAL A 71 -0.11 1.80 0.95
C VAL A 71 -0.47 2.93 -0.01
N ASP A 72 -1.70 2.94 -0.53
CA ASP A 72 -2.19 4.00 -1.41
C ASP A 72 -2.16 5.36 -0.74
N LEU A 73 -2.72 5.43 0.49
CA LEU A 73 -2.70 6.66 1.27
C LEU A 73 -1.27 7.12 1.56
N SER A 74 -0.36 6.19 1.90
CA SER A 74 1.05 6.49 2.12
C SER A 74 1.71 7.10 0.89
N TYR A 75 1.42 6.57 -0.31
CA TYR A 75 1.88 7.16 -1.56
C TYR A 75 1.38 8.58 -1.75
N ARG A 76 0.07 8.80 -1.59
CA ARG A 76 -0.54 10.12 -1.77
C ARG A 76 0.05 11.14 -0.80
N LEU A 77 0.20 10.77 0.47
CA LEU A 77 0.82 11.61 1.49
C LEU A 77 2.27 11.96 1.12
N ARG A 78 3.08 10.96 0.74
CA ARG A 78 4.47 11.17 0.33
C ARG A 78 4.58 12.10 -0.88
N LEU A 79 3.76 11.89 -1.90
CA LEU A 79 3.76 12.73 -3.11
C LEU A 79 3.35 14.18 -2.83
N ALA A 80 2.53 14.41 -1.81
CA ALA A 80 2.13 15.74 -1.35
C ALA A 80 3.13 16.37 -0.34
N GLY A 81 4.25 15.70 -0.03
CA GLY A 81 5.31 16.22 0.85
C GLY A 81 5.16 15.85 2.33
N TRP A 82 4.13 15.07 2.70
CA TRP A 82 3.94 14.60 4.05
C TRP A 82 4.85 13.42 4.37
N LYS A 83 5.31 13.34 5.61
CA LYS A 83 6.22 12.28 6.08
C LYS A 83 5.57 11.43 7.15
N SER A 84 5.97 10.17 7.22
CA SER A 84 5.54 9.20 8.23
C SER A 84 6.74 8.82 9.10
N PHE A 85 6.51 8.75 10.41
CA PHE A 85 7.53 8.40 11.40
C PHE A 85 7.01 7.33 12.33
N VAL A 86 7.90 6.44 12.73
CA VAL A 86 7.70 5.55 13.87
C VAL A 86 8.01 6.31 15.15
N VAL A 87 7.16 6.16 16.16
CA VAL A 87 7.35 6.68 17.51
C VAL A 87 7.60 5.50 18.44
N PRO A 88 8.86 5.21 18.81
CA PRO A 88 9.24 3.98 19.54
C PRO A 88 8.54 3.84 20.90
N GLU A 89 8.23 4.97 21.54
CA GLU A 89 7.55 5.00 22.85
C GLU A 89 6.07 4.59 22.77
N SER A 90 5.48 4.60 21.57
CA SER A 90 4.08 4.23 21.33
C SER A 90 4.00 2.75 20.92
N ILE A 91 3.91 1.88 21.92
CA ILE A 91 3.78 0.44 21.71
C ILE A 91 2.30 0.04 21.71
N ILE A 92 1.87 -0.63 20.63
CA ILE A 92 0.52 -1.18 20.51
C ILE A 92 0.62 -2.68 20.28
N TYR A 93 -0.12 -3.45 21.09
CA TYR A 93 -0.25 -4.88 20.90
C TYR A 93 -1.36 -5.18 19.90
N HIS A 94 -1.03 -5.87 18.82
CA HIS A 94 -1.95 -6.22 17.75
C HIS A 94 -2.01 -7.73 17.60
N ASP A 95 -3.18 -8.31 17.84
CA ASP A 95 -3.43 -9.73 17.56
C ASP A 95 -3.91 -9.90 16.11
N ARG A 96 -3.11 -10.57 15.30
CA ARG A 96 -3.52 -10.96 13.95
C ARG A 96 -4.51 -12.10 14.08
N SER A 97 -5.79 -11.78 14.26
CA SER A 97 -6.91 -12.69 14.54
C SER A 97 -7.13 -13.86 13.54
N LEU A 98 -6.25 -14.02 12.55
CA LEU A 98 -6.24 -15.20 11.66
C LEU A 98 -5.51 -16.42 12.27
N SER A 99 -4.82 -16.28 13.42
CA SER A 99 -4.10 -17.37 14.08
C SER A 99 -4.90 -18.09 15.18
N SER A 100 -6.01 -17.52 15.65
CA SER A 100 -6.76 -18.00 16.82
C SER A 100 -8.09 -18.69 16.51
N LEU A 101 -8.43 -18.94 15.24
CA LEU A 101 -9.70 -19.54 14.86
C LEU A 101 -9.65 -21.07 14.88
N SER A 102 -10.56 -21.67 15.65
CA SER A 102 -10.73 -23.11 15.84
C SER A 102 -11.03 -23.88 14.52
N TYR A 103 -10.72 -25.18 14.52
CA TYR A 103 -10.70 -26.09 13.36
C TYR A 103 -11.98 -26.17 12.52
N ASP A 104 -13.16 -25.88 13.07
CA ASP A 104 -14.45 -25.96 12.35
C ASP A 104 -14.73 -24.78 11.41
N VAL A 105 -14.03 -23.68 11.62
CA VAL A 105 -14.05 -22.50 10.74
C VAL A 105 -13.06 -22.64 9.58
N PHE A 106 -12.25 -23.71 9.58
CA PHE A 106 -11.13 -23.88 8.67
C PHE A 106 -11.56 -23.97 7.18
N SER A 107 -12.69 -24.60 6.90
CA SER A 107 -13.23 -24.68 5.52
C SER A 107 -13.76 -23.34 5.01
N LEU A 108 -14.38 -22.56 5.88
CA LEU A 108 -14.81 -21.18 5.58
C LEU A 108 -13.61 -20.25 5.43
N ILE A 109 -12.54 -20.48 6.20
CA ILE A 109 -11.30 -19.71 6.14
C ILE A 109 -10.50 -20.01 4.87
N PHE A 110 -10.48 -21.23 4.35
CA PHE A 110 -9.80 -21.53 3.09
C PHE A 110 -10.43 -20.76 1.93
N LYS A 111 -11.75 -20.74 1.80
CA LYS A 111 -12.45 -19.88 0.84
C LYS A 111 -12.22 -18.39 1.11
N LYS A 112 -12.21 -17.98 2.37
CA LYS A 112 -11.98 -16.60 2.80
C LYS A 112 -10.52 -16.16 2.60
N LYS A 113 -9.55 -17.05 2.86
CA LYS A 113 -8.12 -16.80 2.65
C LYS A 113 -7.77 -16.59 1.17
N ASP A 114 -8.42 -17.34 0.28
CA ASP A 114 -8.26 -17.15 -1.16
C ASP A 114 -8.92 -15.86 -1.64
N SER A 115 -10.05 -15.46 -1.05
CA SER A 115 -10.68 -14.16 -1.30
C SER A 115 -9.79 -12.99 -0.88
N PHE A 116 -9.16 -13.06 0.30
CA PHE A 116 -8.26 -12.00 0.80
C PHE A 116 -6.97 -11.89 -0.02
N ARG A 117 -6.40 -13.03 -0.44
CA ARG A 117 -5.24 -13.05 -1.33
C ARG A 117 -5.56 -12.45 -2.70
N SER A 118 -6.71 -12.80 -3.25
CA SER A 118 -7.19 -12.27 -4.53
C SER A 118 -7.45 -10.76 -4.46
N LEU A 119 -7.99 -10.27 -3.35
CA LEU A 119 -8.20 -8.84 -3.12
C LEU A 119 -6.86 -8.08 -2.97
N SER A 120 -5.95 -8.61 -2.17
CA SER A 120 -4.60 -8.03 -2.03
C SER A 120 -3.85 -8.01 -3.36
N TYR A 121 -4.00 -9.05 -4.18
CA TYR A 121 -3.45 -9.11 -5.54
C TYR A 121 -4.06 -8.03 -6.45
N LEU A 122 -5.40 -7.91 -6.47
CA LEU A 122 -6.12 -6.88 -7.22
C LEU A 122 -5.62 -5.47 -6.84
N ASN A 123 -5.57 -5.19 -5.54
CA ASN A 123 -5.17 -3.89 -5.03
C ASN A 123 -3.68 -3.58 -5.30
N GLN A 124 -2.81 -4.60 -5.31
CA GLN A 124 -1.42 -4.42 -5.75
C GLN A 124 -1.35 -3.95 -7.21
N LEU A 125 -2.19 -4.49 -8.10
CA LEU A 125 -2.25 -4.05 -9.49
C LEU A 125 -2.80 -2.61 -9.60
N ILE A 126 -3.83 -2.26 -8.80
CA ILE A 126 -4.38 -0.89 -8.75
C ILE A 126 -3.29 0.10 -8.36
N VAL A 127 -2.52 -0.18 -7.29
CA VAL A 127 -1.41 0.67 -6.84
C VAL A 127 -0.37 0.85 -7.96
N LEU A 128 0.09 -0.23 -8.58
CA LEU A 128 1.09 -0.16 -9.65
C LEU A 128 0.59 0.66 -10.85
N LEU A 129 -0.66 0.50 -11.26
CA LEU A 129 -1.28 1.25 -12.35
C LEU A 129 -1.48 2.72 -12.02
N LYS A 130 -1.91 3.03 -10.80
CA LYS A 130 -2.18 4.38 -10.33
C LYS A 130 -0.92 5.23 -10.28
N PHE A 131 0.19 4.66 -9.81
CA PHE A 131 1.46 5.36 -9.63
C PHE A 131 2.47 5.14 -10.77
N ARG A 132 2.10 4.44 -11.86
CA ARG A 132 3.00 4.08 -12.98
C ARG A 132 3.66 5.24 -13.70
N LYS A 133 3.05 6.45 -13.67
CA LYS A 133 3.56 7.64 -14.39
C LYS A 133 4.47 8.52 -13.54
N LEU A 134 4.80 8.13 -12.32
CA LEU A 134 5.74 8.87 -11.51
C LEU A 134 7.13 8.87 -12.16
N ASN A 135 7.81 10.00 -12.02
CA ASN A 135 9.11 10.20 -12.66
C ASN A 135 10.27 9.60 -11.84
N PHE A 136 10.17 8.31 -11.54
CA PHE A 136 11.26 7.55 -10.93
C PHE A 136 12.43 7.36 -11.90
N SER A 137 13.62 7.05 -11.36
CA SER A 137 14.79 6.65 -12.14
C SER A 137 14.49 5.43 -13.00
N PHE A 138 15.23 5.30 -14.10
CA PHE A 138 15.07 4.18 -15.06
C PHE A 138 15.12 2.81 -14.37
N LYS A 139 16.04 2.63 -13.43
CA LYS A 139 16.18 1.36 -12.66
C LYS A 139 14.90 0.99 -11.93
N ILE A 140 14.30 1.94 -11.20
CA ILE A 140 13.06 1.68 -10.44
C ILE A 140 11.89 1.44 -11.40
N LYS A 141 11.77 2.25 -12.47
CA LYS A 141 10.74 2.04 -13.51
C LYS A 141 10.84 0.66 -14.13
N PHE A 142 12.05 0.20 -14.44
CA PHE A 142 12.28 -1.13 -15.03
C PHE A 142 11.84 -2.25 -14.07
N PHE A 143 12.26 -2.23 -12.82
CA PHE A 143 11.89 -3.27 -11.86
C PHE A 143 10.40 -3.25 -11.51
N SER A 144 9.79 -2.06 -11.40
CA SER A 144 8.35 -1.91 -11.21
C SER A 144 7.56 -2.47 -12.40
N PHE A 145 8.00 -2.19 -13.62
CA PHE A 145 7.41 -2.74 -14.84
C PHE A 145 7.55 -4.27 -14.89
N LEU A 146 8.75 -4.79 -14.61
CA LEU A 146 8.97 -6.24 -14.54
C LEU A 146 8.03 -6.91 -13.55
N ARG A 147 7.89 -6.35 -12.35
CA ARG A 147 6.93 -6.85 -11.36
C ARG A 147 5.50 -6.81 -11.87
N PHE A 148 5.07 -5.68 -12.46
CA PHE A 148 3.73 -5.56 -13.04
C PHE A 148 3.48 -6.65 -14.09
N PHE A 149 4.43 -6.85 -15.00
CA PHE A 149 4.35 -7.89 -16.03
C PHE A 149 4.22 -9.29 -15.43
N LEU A 150 5.05 -9.63 -14.43
CA LEU A 150 4.99 -10.92 -13.74
C LEU A 150 3.66 -11.13 -13.00
N LEU A 151 3.11 -10.09 -12.38
CA LEU A 151 1.80 -10.15 -11.73
C LEU A 151 0.68 -10.35 -12.75
N VAL A 152 0.70 -9.64 -13.87
CA VAL A 152 -0.29 -9.83 -14.94
C VAL A 152 -0.20 -11.24 -15.51
N PHE A 153 1.03 -11.72 -15.80
CA PHE A 153 1.24 -13.08 -16.29
C PHE A 153 0.69 -14.13 -15.30
N TYR A 154 1.04 -14.02 -14.02
CA TYR A 154 0.48 -14.86 -12.96
C TYR A 154 -1.06 -14.79 -12.93
N GLY A 155 -1.62 -13.58 -13.06
CA GLY A 155 -3.06 -13.34 -13.04
C GLY A 155 -3.82 -14.01 -14.18
N LEU A 156 -3.23 -14.09 -15.36
CA LEU A 156 -3.86 -14.76 -16.51
C LEU A 156 -4.10 -16.25 -16.25
N PHE A 157 -3.27 -16.90 -15.45
CA PHE A 157 -3.40 -18.33 -15.13
C PHE A 157 -4.16 -18.60 -13.83
N PHE A 158 -3.96 -17.77 -12.79
CA PHE A 158 -4.43 -18.08 -11.43
C PHE A 158 -5.44 -17.07 -10.87
N ASN A 159 -5.55 -15.86 -11.45
CA ASN A 159 -6.42 -14.79 -10.97
C ASN A 159 -7.13 -14.05 -12.12
N PHE A 160 -7.64 -14.81 -13.07
CA PHE A 160 -8.24 -14.23 -14.29
C PHE A 160 -9.44 -13.31 -14.01
N VAL A 161 -10.22 -13.61 -12.97
CA VAL A 161 -11.34 -12.77 -12.54
C VAL A 161 -10.86 -11.38 -12.15
N GLN A 162 -9.74 -11.29 -11.39
CA GLN A 162 -9.13 -10.04 -10.96
C GLN A 162 -8.54 -9.26 -12.15
N ILE A 163 -7.97 -9.95 -13.16
CA ILE A 163 -7.52 -9.29 -14.39
C ILE A 163 -8.70 -8.65 -15.14
N LYS A 164 -9.83 -9.35 -15.28
CA LYS A 164 -11.05 -8.76 -15.86
C LYS A 164 -11.56 -7.56 -15.05
N GLN A 165 -11.48 -7.65 -13.73
CA GLN A 165 -11.89 -6.56 -12.84
C GLN A 165 -10.99 -5.34 -12.99
N ILE A 166 -9.66 -5.51 -13.09
CA ILE A 166 -8.71 -4.41 -13.38
C ILE A 166 -9.07 -3.70 -14.68
N ILE A 167 -9.37 -4.44 -15.74
CA ILE A 167 -9.75 -3.83 -17.02
C ILE A 167 -11.00 -2.95 -16.87
N LYS A 168 -12.00 -3.41 -16.11
CA LYS A 168 -13.21 -2.62 -15.82
C LYS A 168 -12.93 -1.39 -14.97
N LEU A 169 -11.97 -1.47 -14.05
CA LEU A 169 -11.62 -0.37 -13.15
C LEU A 169 -10.66 0.65 -13.79
N MET A 170 -10.08 0.37 -14.95
CA MET A 170 -9.10 1.24 -15.61
C MET A 170 -9.56 2.72 -15.74
N PRO A 171 -10.78 3.02 -16.18
CA PRO A 171 -11.24 4.42 -16.29
C PRO A 171 -11.21 5.16 -14.94
N GLU A 172 -11.64 4.50 -13.86
CA GLU A 172 -11.66 5.08 -12.53
C GLU A 172 -10.24 5.22 -11.95
N ILE A 173 -9.37 4.23 -12.14
CA ILE A 173 -7.94 4.30 -11.76
C ILE A 173 -7.27 5.50 -12.45
N GLU A 174 -7.53 5.70 -13.75
CA GLU A 174 -6.98 6.83 -14.51
C GLU A 174 -7.54 8.18 -14.01
N LYS A 175 -8.83 8.24 -13.67
CA LYS A 175 -9.45 9.42 -13.06
C LYS A 175 -8.77 9.77 -11.75
N ARG A 176 -8.64 8.81 -10.81
CA ARG A 176 -7.97 8.99 -9.52
C ARG A 176 -6.51 9.40 -9.67
N ARG A 177 -5.80 8.82 -10.63
CA ARG A 177 -4.42 9.20 -10.93
C ARG A 177 -4.29 10.67 -11.35
N LYS A 178 -5.24 11.21 -12.13
CA LYS A 178 -5.23 12.63 -12.54
C LYS A 178 -5.45 13.60 -11.37
N HIS A 179 -6.04 13.14 -10.28
CA HIS A 179 -6.28 13.93 -9.07
C HIS A 179 -5.15 13.82 -8.03
N LEU A 180 -4.08 13.08 -8.33
CA LEU A 180 -2.94 12.99 -7.42
C LEU A 180 -2.23 14.34 -7.32
N LYS A 181 -2.06 14.82 -6.09
CA LYS A 181 -1.17 15.94 -5.80
C LYS A 181 0.27 15.44 -5.83
N ILE A 182 1.04 15.89 -6.81
CA ILE A 182 2.43 15.46 -7.00
C ILE A 182 3.34 16.65 -6.91
N ILE A 183 4.22 16.65 -5.92
CA ILE A 183 5.34 17.56 -5.79
C ILE A 183 6.58 16.82 -6.31
N GLU A 184 7.21 17.33 -7.35
CA GLU A 184 8.21 16.56 -8.13
C GLU A 184 9.40 16.09 -7.30
N TYR A 185 9.94 16.92 -6.39
CA TYR A 185 11.04 16.51 -5.52
C TYR A 185 10.65 15.38 -4.54
N CYS A 186 9.36 15.20 -4.23
CA CYS A 186 8.89 14.14 -3.34
C CYS A 186 9.02 12.75 -3.97
N VAL A 187 9.05 12.65 -5.30
CA VAL A 187 9.36 11.40 -5.99
C VAL A 187 10.78 10.94 -5.68
N GLN A 188 11.74 11.89 -5.62
CA GLN A 188 13.13 11.60 -5.24
C GLN A 188 13.25 11.18 -3.78
N ASP A 189 12.44 11.75 -2.88
CA ASP A 189 12.37 11.32 -1.48
C ASP A 189 11.87 9.87 -1.34
N ILE A 190 10.88 9.48 -2.13
CA ILE A 190 10.44 8.08 -2.20
C ILE A 190 11.57 7.18 -2.71
N GLU A 191 12.30 7.60 -3.75
CA GLU A 191 13.47 6.85 -4.24
C GLU A 191 14.55 6.65 -3.16
N ARG A 192 14.77 7.65 -2.32
CA ARG A 192 15.71 7.55 -1.19
C ARG A 192 15.28 6.46 -0.20
N LEU A 193 13.99 6.34 0.09
CA LEU A 193 13.45 5.30 0.96
C LEU A 193 13.57 3.91 0.32
N ILE A 194 13.32 3.80 -0.99
CA ILE A 194 13.51 2.56 -1.76
C ILE A 194 14.97 2.08 -1.71
N LYS A 195 15.94 2.98 -1.73
CA LYS A 195 17.38 2.64 -1.68
C LYS A 195 17.87 2.23 -0.29
N LYS A 196 17.13 2.60 0.77
CA LYS A 196 17.45 2.23 2.15
C LYS A 196 16.88 0.87 2.56
N ALA A 197 15.86 0.40 1.86
CA ALA A 197 15.22 -0.90 2.08
C ALA A 197 16.02 -2.04 1.42
#